data_47db88e2fd04afcbb3f1981df15bd0da
#
_entry.id   47db88e2fd04afcbb3f1981df15bd0da
#
_cell.length_a   1.000
_cell.length_b   1.000
_cell.length_c   1.000
_cell.angle_alpha   90.00
_cell.angle_beta   90.00
_cell.angle_gamma   90.00
#
_symmetry.space_group_name_H-M   'P 1'
#
loop_
_entity.id
_entity.type
_entity.pdbx_description
1 polymer ?
#
loop_
_entity_poly.entity_id
_entity_poly.type
_entity_poly.pdbx_seq_one_letter_code
_entity_poly.pdbx_strand_id
1 'polypeptide(L)'
;MLSPRLLEILRLYWQDAHPKEWLFPGSIPGRAITRHAVGDACGLARKRSGITKPVTPHSLRHAFATHLLEAGTDVRRIQLLMGHRSLSTTSRYLKLATSTVCATTSPFDLLPHPAPILSPPPAPEYF
;
A
#
# COMPACT_ATOMS: atom_id res chain seq x y z
N MET A 1 -9.03 -1.59 7.01
CA MET A 1 -9.68 -0.34 6.58
C MET A 1 -10.60 -0.67 5.41
N LEU A 2 -11.89 -0.44 5.54
CA LEU A 2 -12.89 -0.71 4.51
C LEU A 2 -13.23 0.62 3.83
N SER A 3 -12.92 0.77 2.54
CA SER A 3 -13.25 1.99 1.81
C SER A 3 -14.77 2.07 1.54
N PRO A 4 -15.38 3.27 1.44
CA PRO A 4 -16.80 3.41 1.11
C PRO A 4 -17.19 2.65 -0.16
N ARG A 5 -16.37 2.77 -1.21
CA ARG A 5 -16.60 2.08 -2.49
C ARG A 5 -16.57 0.54 -2.35
N LEU A 6 -15.64 0.01 -1.55
CA LEU A 6 -15.59 -1.43 -1.29
C LEU A 6 -16.81 -1.89 -0.49
N LEU A 7 -17.26 -1.07 0.47
CA LEU A 7 -18.45 -1.36 1.26
C LEU A 7 -19.71 -1.42 0.38
N GLU A 8 -19.85 -0.52 -0.58
CA GLU A 8 -20.96 -0.55 -1.57
C GLU A 8 -20.96 -1.84 -2.38
N ILE A 9 -19.80 -2.24 -2.92
CA ILE A 9 -19.65 -3.49 -3.68
C ILE A 9 -20.01 -4.70 -2.82
N LEU A 10 -19.56 -4.73 -1.56
CA LEU A 10 -19.87 -5.82 -0.64
C LEU A 10 -21.36 -5.86 -0.28
N ARG A 11 -22.03 -4.71 -0.17
CA ARG A 11 -23.49 -4.65 0.07
C ARG A 11 -24.27 -5.18 -1.13
N LEU A 12 -23.90 -4.80 -2.36
CA LEU A 12 -24.51 -5.34 -3.58
C LEU A 12 -24.31 -6.85 -3.67
N TYR A 13 -23.11 -7.33 -3.41
CA TYR A 13 -22.81 -8.75 -3.36
C TYR A 13 -23.67 -9.46 -2.31
N TRP A 14 -23.79 -8.90 -1.11
CA TRP A 14 -24.58 -9.50 -0.04
C TRP A 14 -26.08 -9.55 -0.39
N GLN A 15 -26.61 -8.51 -1.05
CA GLN A 15 -28.00 -8.45 -1.51
C GLN A 15 -28.30 -9.49 -2.59
N ASP A 16 -27.34 -9.84 -3.42
CA ASP A 16 -27.48 -10.84 -4.47
C ASP A 16 -27.26 -12.27 -3.94
N ALA A 17 -26.17 -12.50 -3.25
CA ALA A 17 -25.74 -13.85 -2.84
C ALA A 17 -26.34 -14.34 -1.52
N HIS A 18 -26.83 -13.46 -0.64
CA HIS A 18 -27.37 -13.76 0.70
C HIS A 18 -26.57 -14.81 1.48
N PRO A 19 -25.26 -14.62 1.67
CA PRO A 19 -24.41 -15.61 2.34
C PRO A 19 -24.82 -15.79 3.80
N LYS A 20 -24.98 -17.05 4.27
CA LYS A 20 -25.49 -17.35 5.61
C LYS A 20 -24.40 -17.42 6.68
N GLU A 21 -23.33 -18.16 6.43
CA GLU A 21 -22.27 -18.42 7.43
C GLU A 21 -20.97 -17.68 7.14
N TRP A 22 -20.57 -17.66 5.89
CA TRP A 22 -19.33 -17.05 5.44
C TRP A 22 -19.63 -15.98 4.41
N LEU A 23 -19.02 -14.81 4.53
CA LEU A 23 -19.19 -13.76 3.53
C LEU A 23 -18.83 -14.27 2.11
N PHE A 24 -17.79 -15.08 2.01
CA PHE A 24 -17.41 -15.78 0.79
C PHE A 24 -17.47 -17.29 1.04
N PRO A 25 -18.61 -17.93 0.74
CA PRO A 25 -18.75 -19.36 0.90
C PRO A 25 -17.90 -20.13 -0.12
N GLY A 26 -17.42 -21.29 0.28
CA GLY A 26 -16.76 -22.23 -0.61
C GLY A 26 -17.74 -23.11 -1.37
N SER A 27 -17.22 -23.99 -2.24
CA SER A 27 -18.01 -25.00 -2.95
C SER A 27 -18.57 -26.12 -2.03
N ILE A 28 -17.97 -26.29 -0.85
CA ILE A 28 -18.40 -27.24 0.16
C ILE A 28 -19.25 -26.48 1.18
N PRO A 29 -20.52 -26.93 1.45
CA PRO A 29 -21.37 -26.31 2.46
C PRO A 29 -20.68 -26.21 3.82
N GLY A 30 -20.89 -25.08 4.51
CA GLY A 30 -20.26 -24.81 5.83
C GLY A 30 -18.77 -24.45 5.80
N ARG A 31 -18.14 -24.35 4.63
CA ARG A 31 -16.74 -23.95 4.50
C ARG A 31 -16.57 -22.63 3.75
N ALA A 32 -15.58 -21.85 4.16
CA ALA A 32 -15.17 -20.64 3.46
C ALA A 32 -14.49 -20.98 2.12
N ILE A 33 -14.44 -19.99 1.23
CA ILE A 33 -13.70 -20.05 -0.03
C ILE A 33 -12.23 -20.47 0.20
N THR A 34 -11.69 -21.34 -0.65
CA THR A 34 -10.30 -21.78 -0.57
C THR A 34 -9.34 -20.79 -1.25
N ARG A 35 -8.06 -20.84 -0.89
CA ARG A 35 -7.02 -20.06 -1.58
C ARG A 35 -6.97 -20.35 -3.07
N HIS A 36 -7.19 -21.61 -3.46
CA HIS A 36 -7.20 -22.04 -4.86
C HIS A 36 -8.33 -21.34 -5.61
N ALA A 37 -9.55 -21.39 -5.10
CA ALA A 37 -10.70 -20.72 -5.71
C ALA A 37 -10.53 -19.19 -5.84
N VAL A 38 -9.88 -18.54 -4.87
CA VAL A 38 -9.51 -17.11 -4.99
C VAL A 38 -8.49 -16.90 -6.11
N GLY A 39 -7.52 -17.80 -6.26
CA GLY A 39 -6.55 -17.77 -7.36
C GLY A 39 -7.22 -17.90 -8.73
N ASP A 40 -8.13 -18.86 -8.85
CA ASP A 40 -8.90 -19.12 -10.08
C ASP A 40 -9.77 -17.92 -10.46
N ALA A 41 -10.48 -17.34 -9.48
CA ALA A 41 -11.29 -16.14 -9.68
C ALA A 41 -10.43 -14.95 -10.15
N CYS A 42 -9.25 -14.76 -9.55
CA CYS A 42 -8.30 -13.75 -9.98
C CYS A 42 -7.81 -13.98 -11.41
N GLY A 43 -7.50 -15.24 -11.77
CA GLY A 43 -7.10 -15.62 -13.11
C GLY A 43 -8.20 -15.38 -14.15
N LEU A 44 -9.45 -15.68 -13.81
CA LEU A 44 -10.61 -15.42 -14.66
C LEU A 44 -10.85 -13.92 -14.85
N ALA A 45 -10.80 -13.14 -13.77
CA ALA A 45 -10.93 -11.68 -13.82
C ALA A 45 -9.85 -11.06 -14.71
N ARG A 46 -8.59 -11.52 -14.59
CA ARG A 46 -7.49 -11.10 -15.45
C ARG A 46 -7.78 -11.35 -16.93
N LYS A 47 -8.24 -12.56 -17.27
CA LYS A 47 -8.56 -12.92 -18.67
C LYS A 47 -9.68 -12.03 -19.22
N ARG A 48 -10.72 -11.78 -18.43
CA ARG A 48 -11.86 -10.93 -18.82
C ARG A 48 -11.49 -9.46 -19.00
N SER A 49 -10.52 -8.96 -18.22
CA SER A 49 -10.05 -7.57 -18.32
C SER A 49 -9.01 -7.33 -19.42
N GLY A 50 -8.59 -8.37 -20.16
CA GLY A 50 -7.59 -8.25 -21.22
C GLY A 50 -6.16 -8.02 -20.73
N ILE A 51 -5.91 -8.13 -19.42
CA ILE A 51 -4.57 -7.94 -18.85
C ILE A 51 -3.69 -9.12 -19.23
N THR A 52 -2.61 -8.85 -19.99
CA THR A 52 -1.66 -9.88 -20.46
C THR A 52 -0.65 -10.29 -19.39
N LYS A 53 -0.27 -9.36 -18.52
CA LYS A 53 0.68 -9.63 -17.41
C LYS A 53 0.11 -10.66 -16.44
N PRO A 54 0.96 -11.52 -15.83
CA PRO A 54 0.52 -12.44 -14.81
C PRO A 54 0.07 -11.66 -13.56
N VAL A 55 -1.20 -11.83 -13.17
CA VAL A 55 -1.79 -11.21 -11.97
C VAL A 55 -2.24 -12.33 -11.04
N THR A 56 -1.80 -12.26 -9.80
CA THR A 56 -2.12 -13.20 -8.74
C THR A 56 -2.63 -12.42 -7.52
N PRO A 57 -3.32 -13.06 -6.56
CA PRO A 57 -3.66 -12.42 -5.29
C PRO A 57 -2.44 -11.83 -4.57
N HIS A 58 -1.27 -12.47 -4.71
CA HIS A 58 -0.01 -11.95 -4.15
C HIS A 58 0.46 -10.67 -4.84
N SER A 59 0.39 -10.62 -6.18
CA SER A 59 0.78 -9.39 -6.91
C SER A 59 -0.17 -8.23 -6.62
N LEU A 60 -1.47 -8.48 -6.46
CA LEU A 60 -2.45 -7.46 -6.04
C LEU A 60 -2.15 -6.96 -4.61
N ARG A 61 -1.85 -7.87 -3.70
CA ARG A 61 -1.44 -7.51 -2.34
C ARG A 61 -0.17 -6.68 -2.32
N HIS A 62 0.80 -7.03 -3.16
CA HIS A 62 2.05 -6.30 -3.32
C HIS A 62 1.79 -4.88 -3.87
N ALA A 63 1.00 -4.77 -4.94
CA ALA A 63 0.62 -3.48 -5.52
C ALA A 63 -0.09 -2.58 -4.48
N PHE A 64 -1.01 -3.14 -3.69
CA PHE A 64 -1.69 -2.42 -2.62
C PHE A 64 -0.70 -1.81 -1.61
N ALA A 65 0.28 -2.61 -1.13
CA ALA A 65 1.29 -2.11 -0.20
C ALA A 65 2.19 -1.04 -0.82
N THR A 66 2.57 -1.21 -2.10
CA THR A 66 3.40 -0.25 -2.83
C THR A 66 2.66 1.09 -3.01
N HIS A 67 1.40 1.07 -3.44
CA HIS A 67 0.61 2.29 -3.59
C HIS A 67 0.36 3.02 -2.26
N LEU A 68 0.15 2.29 -1.16
CA LEU A 68 0.07 2.92 0.17
C LEU A 68 1.37 3.61 0.57
N LEU A 69 2.51 2.99 0.26
CA LEU A 69 3.82 3.56 0.55
C LEU A 69 4.09 4.80 -0.30
N GLU A 70 3.79 4.76 -1.60
CA GLU A 70 3.87 5.90 -2.52
C GLU A 70 2.94 7.05 -2.11
N ALA A 71 1.79 6.74 -1.53
CA ALA A 71 0.87 7.72 -0.95
C ALA A 71 1.33 8.27 0.42
N GLY A 72 2.56 7.95 0.87
CA GLY A 72 3.13 8.44 2.12
C GLY A 72 2.62 7.74 3.38
N THR A 73 1.97 6.58 3.25
CA THR A 73 1.51 5.82 4.42
C THR A 73 2.71 5.23 5.17
N ASP A 74 2.73 5.42 6.47
CA ASP A 74 3.77 4.86 7.34
C ASP A 74 3.88 3.34 7.24
N VAL A 75 5.11 2.83 7.22
CA VAL A 75 5.43 1.40 7.03
C VAL A 75 4.80 0.54 8.13
N ARG A 76 4.72 1.05 9.35
CA ARG A 76 4.10 0.33 10.46
C ARG A 76 2.59 0.16 10.25
N ARG A 77 1.93 1.19 9.72
CA ARG A 77 0.51 1.10 9.34
C ARG A 77 0.30 0.09 8.22
N ILE A 78 1.18 0.09 7.20
CA ILE A 78 1.13 -0.90 6.12
C ILE A 78 1.30 -2.30 6.68
N GLN A 79 2.25 -2.53 7.58
CA GLN A 79 2.46 -3.81 8.26
C GLN A 79 1.19 -4.30 8.95
N LEU A 80 0.53 -3.44 9.73
CA LEU A 80 -0.71 -3.78 10.42
C LEU A 80 -1.85 -4.10 9.46
N LEU A 81 -2.05 -3.28 8.41
CA LEU A 81 -3.07 -3.50 7.38
C LEU A 81 -2.85 -4.80 6.62
N MET A 82 -1.60 -5.17 6.39
CA MET A 82 -1.22 -6.40 5.71
C MET A 82 -1.26 -7.64 6.63
N GLY A 83 -1.42 -7.46 7.94
CA GLY A 83 -1.39 -8.57 8.90
C GLY A 83 -0.02 -9.27 8.98
N HIS A 84 1.07 -8.56 8.71
CA HIS A 84 2.41 -9.11 8.82
C HIS A 84 2.86 -9.15 10.28
N ARG A 85 3.28 -10.32 10.76
CA ARG A 85 3.83 -10.48 12.11
C ARG A 85 5.22 -9.85 12.28
N SER A 86 5.97 -9.69 11.18
CA SER A 86 7.33 -9.15 11.17
C SER A 86 7.48 -8.00 10.18
N LEU A 87 8.27 -6.99 10.55
CA LEU A 87 8.66 -5.87 9.68
C LEU A 87 9.52 -6.33 8.50
N SER A 88 10.28 -7.43 8.64
CA SER A 88 11.14 -7.94 7.57
C SER A 88 10.37 -8.26 6.29
N THR A 89 9.11 -8.69 6.41
CA THR A 89 8.24 -8.96 5.26
C THR A 89 7.79 -7.65 4.58
N THR A 90 7.58 -6.59 5.35
CA THR A 90 7.15 -5.28 4.85
C THR A 90 8.32 -4.48 4.28
N SER A 91 9.54 -4.68 4.77
CA SER A 91 10.76 -3.99 4.30
C SER A 91 11.09 -4.23 2.82
N ARG A 92 10.58 -5.31 2.22
CA ARG A 92 10.71 -5.55 0.77
C ARG A 92 10.08 -4.42 -0.06
N TYR A 93 9.03 -3.77 0.44
CA TYR A 93 8.35 -2.67 -0.25
C TYR A 93 9.15 -1.36 -0.17
N LEU A 94 9.97 -1.17 0.87
CA LEU A 94 10.83 0.01 1.02
C LEU A 94 11.86 0.14 -0.11
N LYS A 95 12.33 -0.98 -0.65
CA LYS A 95 13.28 -0.97 -1.77
C LYS A 95 12.65 -0.51 -3.09
N LEU A 96 11.33 -0.53 -3.21
CA LEU A 96 10.60 -0.17 -4.43
C LEU A 96 10.18 1.30 -4.47
N ALA A 97 10.08 1.95 -3.33
CA ALA A 97 9.63 3.35 -3.21
C ALA A 97 10.80 4.34 -3.15
N THR A 98 11.77 4.19 -4.03
CA THR A 98 12.96 5.09 -4.10
C THR A 98 12.54 6.55 -4.33
N SER A 99 11.45 6.79 -5.06
CA SER A 99 10.90 8.13 -5.31
C SER A 99 10.42 8.82 -4.02
N THR A 100 9.81 8.06 -3.10
CA THR A 100 9.31 8.59 -1.83
C THR A 100 10.45 8.99 -0.88
N VAL A 101 11.56 8.25 -0.91
CA VAL A 101 12.76 8.57 -0.11
C VAL A 101 13.40 9.86 -0.60
N CYS A 102 13.47 10.07 -1.93
CA CYS A 102 14.01 11.28 -2.52
C CYS A 102 13.13 12.53 -2.31
N ALA A 103 11.83 12.35 -2.07
CA ALA A 103 10.89 13.45 -1.81
C ALA A 103 10.78 13.84 -0.33
N THR A 104 11.52 13.19 0.56
CA THR A 104 11.47 13.49 2.01
C THR A 104 12.24 14.78 2.28
N THR A 105 11.55 15.81 2.76
CA THR A 105 12.16 17.05 3.23
C THR A 105 13.08 16.76 4.42
N SER A 106 14.29 17.29 4.38
CA SER A 106 15.23 17.15 5.50
C SER A 106 14.64 17.78 6.76
N PRO A 107 14.71 17.12 7.93
CA PRO A 107 14.33 17.75 9.20
C PRO A 107 15.10 19.07 9.46
N PHE A 108 16.28 19.23 8.89
CA PHE A 108 17.05 20.46 8.95
C PHE A 108 16.35 21.63 8.25
N ASP A 109 15.66 21.36 7.14
CA ASP A 109 14.91 22.38 6.39
C ASP A 109 13.61 22.81 7.10
N LEU A 110 13.18 22.03 8.10
CA LEU A 110 12.00 22.32 8.94
C LEU A 110 12.35 23.15 10.18
N LEU A 111 13.65 23.36 10.46
CA LEU A 111 14.08 24.22 11.57
C LEU A 111 13.92 25.69 11.18
N PRO A 112 13.51 26.57 12.11
CA PRO A 112 13.51 28.01 11.85
C PRO A 112 14.94 28.45 11.60
N HIS A 113 15.23 28.89 10.37
CA HIS A 113 16.52 29.45 10.03
C HIS A 113 16.64 30.86 10.61
N PRO A 114 17.67 31.17 11.42
CA PRO A 114 17.99 32.54 11.70
C PRO A 114 18.34 33.21 10.35
N ALA A 115 17.88 34.45 10.16
CA ALA A 115 18.19 35.22 8.96
C ALA A 115 19.68 35.14 8.69
N PRO A 116 20.12 34.88 7.44
CA PRO A 116 21.53 34.80 7.13
C PRO A 116 22.19 36.14 7.50
N ILE A 117 23.20 36.10 8.36
CA ILE A 117 24.04 37.24 8.66
C ILE A 117 24.92 37.44 7.42
N LEU A 118 24.37 38.14 6.42
CA LEU A 118 25.06 38.53 5.21
C LEU A 118 25.88 39.82 5.48
N SER A 119 26.85 39.72 6.34
CA SER A 119 27.98 40.66 6.30
C SER A 119 29.23 39.83 6.02
N PRO A 120 29.85 39.96 4.86
CA PRO A 120 31.16 39.39 4.65
C PRO A 120 32.11 39.96 5.69
N PRO A 121 33.02 39.18 6.27
CA PRO A 121 34.04 39.71 7.16
C PRO A 121 34.84 40.79 6.41
N PRO A 122 35.21 41.89 7.07
CA PRO A 122 36.03 42.91 6.45
C PRO A 122 37.34 42.27 5.95
N ALA A 123 37.71 42.60 4.72
CA ALA A 123 38.95 42.11 4.14
C ALA A 123 40.14 42.47 5.06
N PRO A 124 41.08 41.53 5.30
CA PRO A 124 42.24 41.84 6.10
C PRO A 124 43.03 42.94 5.39
N GLU A 125 43.28 44.07 6.09
CA GLU A 125 44.18 45.09 5.65
C GLU A 125 45.62 44.53 5.74
N TYR A 126 46.18 44.18 4.61
CA TYR A 126 47.59 43.87 4.51
C TYR A 126 48.35 45.22 4.34
N PHE A 127 49.06 45.59 5.37
CA PHE A 127 50.11 46.57 5.28
C PHE A 127 51.35 45.93 4.69
#